data_80958223c9e80326d2c0fd2866909105
#
_entry.id   80958223c9e80326d2c0fd2866909105
#
_cell.length_a   1.000
_cell.length_b   1.000
_cell.length_c   1.000
_cell.angle_alpha   90.00
_cell.angle_beta   90.00
_cell.angle_gamma   90.00
#
_symmetry.space_group_name_H-M   'P 1'
#
loop_
_entity.id
_entity.type
_entity.pdbx_description
1 polymer ?
#
loop_
_entity_poly.entity_id
_entity_poly.type
_entity_poly.pdbx_seq_one_letter_code
_entity_poly.pdbx_strand_id
1 'polypeptide(L)'
;MNDPKRIVTLIPAKPLAERQALKRQLRVAAYCRVSTEEEEQQSSYEAQCTYYTDKIMTNPEWTMAGIFADEGITGTSTKKRDDFNRMIRRCKAKKIDLILTKSISRFARNTLDTINYTRMLRAMGIGVIFEKENINTLDMDSEMLITMLGAFA
;
A
#
# COMPACT_ATOMS: atom_id res chain seq x y z
N MET A 1 49.26 -38.04 22.52
CA MET A 1 48.49 -36.79 22.53
C MET A 1 47.27 -37.01 21.65
N ASN A 2 46.11 -37.07 22.27
CA ASN A 2 44.85 -37.17 21.52
C ASN A 2 44.42 -35.78 21.06
N ASP A 3 44.48 -35.54 19.76
CA ASP A 3 43.82 -34.39 19.18
C ASP A 3 42.32 -34.48 19.49
N PRO A 4 41.72 -33.40 20.04
CA PRO A 4 40.29 -33.41 20.24
C PRO A 4 39.62 -33.52 18.88
N LYS A 5 38.90 -34.61 18.66
CA LYS A 5 38.10 -34.82 17.45
C LYS A 5 37.12 -33.66 17.32
N ARG A 6 37.35 -32.78 16.35
CA ARG A 6 36.37 -31.73 16.00
C ARG A 6 35.08 -32.41 15.55
N ILE A 7 34.04 -32.25 16.35
CA ILE A 7 32.71 -32.70 15.95
C ILE A 7 32.18 -31.63 15.00
N VAL A 8 32.15 -31.95 13.72
CA VAL A 8 31.52 -31.08 12.72
C VAL A 8 30.04 -31.45 12.66
N THR A 9 29.18 -30.59 13.20
CA THR A 9 27.74 -30.73 13.08
C THR A 9 27.31 -30.02 11.80
N LEU A 10 26.85 -30.78 10.81
CA LEU A 10 26.23 -30.24 9.62
C LEU A 10 24.83 -29.80 9.97
N ILE A 11 24.61 -28.49 9.96
CA ILE A 11 23.27 -27.92 10.06
C ILE A 11 22.70 -27.85 8.63
N PRO A 12 21.69 -28.66 8.30
CA PRO A 12 21.12 -28.64 6.95
C PRO A 12 20.53 -27.26 6.67
N ALA A 13 20.76 -26.73 5.46
CA ALA A 13 20.12 -25.52 5.02
C ALA A 13 18.60 -25.71 5.01
N LYS A 14 17.87 -24.73 5.52
CA LYS A 14 16.39 -24.77 5.49
C LYS A 14 15.90 -24.97 4.05
N PRO A 15 14.88 -25.82 3.83
CA PRO A 15 14.30 -26.00 2.51
C PRO A 15 13.87 -24.66 1.90
N LEU A 16 13.89 -24.57 0.57
CA LEU A 16 13.47 -23.36 -0.15
C LEU A 16 12.06 -22.88 0.26
N ALA A 17 11.15 -23.83 0.52
CA ALA A 17 9.79 -23.51 0.99
C ALA A 17 9.79 -22.82 2.36
N GLU A 18 10.66 -23.24 3.29
CA GLU A 18 10.80 -22.58 4.60
C GLU A 18 11.49 -21.22 4.49
N ARG A 19 12.42 -21.06 3.54
CA ARG A 19 13.04 -19.77 3.26
C ARG A 19 12.04 -18.78 2.66
N GLN A 20 11.10 -19.25 1.85
CA GLN A 20 10.00 -18.44 1.31
C GLN A 20 8.99 -18.08 2.38
N ALA A 21 8.70 -18.98 3.32
CA ALA A 21 7.82 -18.72 4.46
C ALA A 21 8.39 -17.69 5.45
N LEU A 22 9.72 -17.53 5.50
CA LEU A 22 10.40 -16.51 6.29
C LEU A 22 10.52 -15.17 5.56
N LYS A 23 9.98 -15.07 4.33
CA LYS A 23 9.92 -13.81 3.60
C LYS A 23 9.11 -12.80 4.40
N ARG A 24 9.69 -11.61 4.61
CA ARG A 24 9.05 -10.52 5.34
C ARG A 24 7.69 -10.18 4.71
N GLN A 25 6.66 -10.09 5.55
CA GLN A 25 5.35 -9.62 5.12
C GLN A 25 5.45 -8.18 4.60
N LEU A 26 4.66 -7.88 3.56
CA LEU A 26 4.51 -6.51 3.09
C LEU A 26 3.72 -5.69 4.12
N ARG A 27 4.23 -4.52 4.42
CA ARG A 27 3.53 -3.55 5.28
C ARG A 27 2.56 -2.76 4.41
N VAL A 28 1.28 -3.00 4.62
CA VAL A 28 0.21 -2.50 3.77
C VAL A 28 -0.58 -1.43 4.48
N ALA A 29 -0.70 -0.28 3.84
CA ALA A 29 -1.57 0.81 4.26
C ALA A 29 -2.78 0.92 3.34
N ALA A 30 -3.88 1.43 3.86
CA ALA A 30 -5.04 1.79 3.06
C ALA A 30 -5.24 3.31 3.08
N TYR A 31 -5.65 3.86 1.95
CA TYR A 31 -6.03 5.25 1.84
C TYR A 31 -7.50 5.39 1.44
N CYS A 32 -8.25 6.14 2.23
CA CYS A 32 -9.68 6.35 2.07
C CYS A 32 -10.01 7.83 1.92
N ARG A 33 -11.02 8.13 1.12
CA ARG A 33 -11.69 9.43 1.14
C ARG A 33 -13.13 9.23 1.58
N VAL A 34 -13.56 10.01 2.55
CA VAL A 34 -14.88 9.89 3.15
C VAL A 34 -15.71 11.13 2.86
N SER A 35 -17.06 10.97 2.88
CA SER A 35 -17.99 12.05 2.66
C SER A 35 -17.92 13.12 3.77
N THR A 36 -18.29 14.37 3.43
CA THR A 36 -18.37 15.47 4.39
C THR A 36 -19.69 15.52 5.16
N GLU A 37 -20.69 14.73 4.79
CA GLU A 37 -21.95 14.62 5.52
C GLU A 37 -21.75 13.73 6.75
N GLU A 38 -22.02 14.26 7.96
CA GLU A 38 -21.63 13.62 9.22
C GLU A 38 -22.11 12.18 9.38
N GLU A 39 -23.38 11.90 9.08
CA GLU A 39 -23.92 10.53 9.23
C GLU A 39 -23.38 9.58 8.15
N GLU A 40 -23.35 10.02 6.91
CA GLU A 40 -22.78 9.24 5.82
C GLU A 40 -21.26 9.11 5.96
N GLN A 41 -20.58 10.13 6.45
CA GLN A 41 -19.15 10.15 6.71
C GLN A 41 -18.77 9.10 7.74
N GLN A 42 -19.46 9.03 8.87
CA GLN A 42 -19.15 8.10 9.94
C GLN A 42 -19.39 6.64 9.50
N SER A 43 -20.55 6.37 8.90
CA SER A 43 -20.87 5.05 8.37
C SER A 43 -19.90 4.61 7.26
N SER A 44 -19.59 5.51 6.34
CA SER A 44 -18.64 5.23 5.24
C SER A 44 -17.22 5.04 5.75
N TYR A 45 -16.78 5.81 6.72
CA TYR A 45 -15.46 5.68 7.32
C TYR A 45 -15.31 4.34 8.06
N GLU A 46 -16.24 4.01 8.94
CA GLU A 46 -16.23 2.76 9.67
C GLU A 46 -16.29 1.54 8.74
N ALA A 47 -17.13 1.59 7.72
CA ALA A 47 -17.24 0.54 6.73
C ALA A 47 -15.93 0.34 5.94
N GLN A 48 -15.28 1.40 5.54
CA GLN A 48 -13.99 1.33 4.86
C GLN A 48 -12.88 0.82 5.78
N CYS A 49 -12.85 1.26 7.03
CA CYS A 49 -11.89 0.76 8.03
C CYS A 49 -12.04 -0.74 8.24
N THR A 50 -13.27 -1.22 8.40
CA THR A 50 -13.56 -2.65 8.55
C THR A 50 -13.14 -3.42 7.30
N TYR A 51 -13.52 -2.95 6.14
CA TYR A 51 -13.17 -3.59 4.88
C TYR A 51 -11.67 -3.75 4.68
N TYR A 52 -10.90 -2.67 4.85
CA TYR A 52 -9.45 -2.72 4.65
C TYR A 52 -8.73 -3.45 5.77
N THR A 53 -9.21 -3.34 7.00
CA THR A 53 -8.65 -4.12 8.11
C THR A 53 -8.81 -5.61 7.85
N ASP A 54 -9.99 -6.06 7.47
CA ASP A 54 -10.23 -7.46 7.14
C ASP A 54 -9.39 -7.91 5.94
N LYS A 55 -9.33 -7.11 4.90
CA LYS A 55 -8.58 -7.43 3.69
C LYS A 55 -7.08 -7.58 3.97
N ILE A 56 -6.51 -6.69 4.76
CA ILE A 56 -5.08 -6.74 5.10
C ILE A 56 -4.79 -7.88 6.09
N MET A 57 -5.59 -7.99 7.15
CA MET A 57 -5.36 -8.97 8.22
C MET A 57 -5.60 -10.42 7.79
N THR A 58 -6.44 -10.64 6.80
CA THR A 58 -6.71 -12.00 6.28
C THR A 58 -5.71 -12.44 5.22
N ASN A 59 -4.89 -11.55 4.70
CA ASN A 59 -3.84 -11.91 3.74
C ASN A 59 -2.57 -12.30 4.50
N PRO A 60 -2.09 -13.56 4.39
CA PRO A 60 -0.93 -14.03 5.16
C PRO A 60 0.38 -13.36 4.73
N GLU A 61 0.43 -12.74 3.55
CA GLU A 61 1.61 -12.06 3.03
C GLU A 61 1.69 -10.59 3.47
N TRP A 62 0.64 -10.09 4.13
CA TRP A 62 0.51 -8.69 4.49
C TRP A 62 0.47 -8.48 6.00
N THR A 63 0.98 -7.33 6.44
CA THR A 63 0.80 -6.82 7.78
C THR A 63 0.29 -5.39 7.74
N MET A 64 -0.49 -4.99 8.73
CA MET A 64 -1.12 -3.68 8.79
C MET A 64 -0.08 -2.57 9.06
N ALA A 65 0.02 -1.60 8.16
CA ALA A 65 0.84 -0.40 8.36
C ALA A 65 0.00 0.81 8.78
N GLY A 66 -1.29 0.81 8.52
CA GLY A 66 -2.21 1.87 8.93
C GLY A 66 -3.34 2.10 7.96
N ILE A 67 -4.38 2.76 8.45
CA ILE A 67 -5.49 3.25 7.62
C ILE A 67 -5.48 4.77 7.71
N PHE A 68 -5.41 5.40 6.55
CA PHE A 68 -5.34 6.85 6.41
C PHE A 68 -6.60 7.33 5.71
N ALA A 69 -7.24 8.34 6.25
CA ALA A 69 -8.50 8.84 5.70
C ALA A 69 -8.56 10.36 5.74
N ASP A 70 -8.96 10.93 4.63
CA ASP A 70 -9.22 12.37 4.49
C ASP A 70 -10.67 12.61 4.11
N GLU A 71 -11.21 13.78 4.48
CA GLU A 71 -12.52 14.21 4.05
C GLU A 71 -12.49 14.56 2.57
N GLY A 72 -13.36 13.91 1.79
CA GLY A 72 -13.60 14.26 0.40
C GLY A 72 -14.61 15.38 0.31
N ILE A 73 -14.16 16.59 -0.04
CA ILE A 73 -15.09 17.67 -0.34
C ILE A 73 -15.38 17.69 -1.83
N THR A 74 -16.67 17.72 -2.19
CA THR A 74 -17.12 17.97 -3.55
C THR A 74 -16.89 19.43 -3.89
N GLY A 75 -16.21 19.69 -5.00
CA GLY A 75 -15.98 21.05 -5.52
C GLY A 75 -14.56 21.56 -5.29
N THR A 76 -14.42 22.86 -5.20
CA THR A 76 -13.17 23.64 -5.19
C THR A 76 -12.36 23.52 -3.89
N SER A 77 -12.39 22.40 -3.22
CA SER A 77 -11.76 22.26 -1.93
C SER A 77 -10.25 22.36 -2.01
N THR A 78 -9.72 23.37 -1.35
CA THR A 78 -8.31 23.52 -1.00
C THR A 78 -7.96 22.80 0.30
N LYS A 79 -8.85 21.93 0.80
CA LYS A 79 -8.59 21.20 2.04
C LYS A 79 -7.32 20.41 1.96
N LYS A 80 -6.56 20.54 3.01
CA LYS A 80 -5.31 19.82 3.23
C LYS A 80 -5.59 18.34 3.31
N ARG A 81 -4.84 17.57 2.57
CA ARG A 81 -4.86 16.11 2.63
C ARG A 81 -3.87 15.64 3.70
N ASP A 82 -4.19 15.94 4.96
CA ASP A 82 -3.26 15.72 6.08
C ASP A 82 -2.90 14.26 6.25
N ASP A 83 -3.86 13.35 6.17
CA ASP A 83 -3.61 11.92 6.28
C ASP A 83 -2.89 11.35 5.06
N PHE A 84 -3.22 11.80 3.87
CA PHE A 84 -2.48 11.43 2.66
C PHE A 84 -1.00 11.85 2.78
N ASN A 85 -0.76 13.08 3.19
CA ASN A 85 0.60 13.60 3.38
C ASN A 85 1.35 12.83 4.48
N ARG A 86 0.66 12.48 5.56
CA ARG A 86 1.22 11.64 6.63
C ARG A 86 1.60 10.24 6.11
N MET A 87 0.74 9.64 5.30
CA MET A 87 1.01 8.37 4.65
C MET A 87 2.24 8.46 3.74
N ILE A 88 2.34 9.49 2.92
CA ILE A 88 3.50 9.71 2.04
C ILE A 88 4.79 9.88 2.84
N ARG A 89 4.75 10.63 3.96
CA ARG A 89 5.92 10.73 4.85
C ARG A 89 6.36 9.37 5.39
N ARG A 90 5.41 8.50 5.75
CA ARG A 90 5.72 7.14 6.19
C ARG A 90 6.28 6.27 5.06
N CYS A 91 5.83 6.47 3.85
CA CYS A 91 6.42 5.85 2.67
C CYS A 91 7.89 6.26 2.49
N LYS A 92 8.17 7.55 2.58
CA LYS A 92 9.55 8.08 2.51
C LYS A 92 10.43 7.59 3.65
N ALA A 93 9.86 7.34 4.82
CA ALA A 93 10.55 6.75 5.97
C ALA A 93 10.69 5.21 5.87
N LYS A 94 10.32 4.62 4.76
CA LYS A 94 10.39 3.17 4.48
C LYS A 94 9.59 2.33 5.48
N LYS A 95 8.42 2.82 5.87
CA LYS A 95 7.51 2.11 6.80
C LYS A 95 6.30 1.48 6.12
N ILE A 96 6.09 1.74 4.84
CA ILE A 96 4.99 1.21 4.03
C ILE A 96 5.58 0.62 2.76
N ASP A 97 5.09 -0.56 2.37
CA ASP A 97 5.51 -1.27 1.17
C ASP A 97 4.45 -1.26 0.07
N LEU A 98 3.18 -1.14 0.46
CA LEU A 98 2.05 -1.20 -0.47
C LEU A 98 0.90 -0.33 0.05
N ILE A 99 0.23 0.36 -0.85
CA ILE A 99 -0.96 1.17 -0.55
C ILE A 99 -2.17 0.57 -1.27
N LEU A 100 -3.26 0.36 -0.54
CA LEU A 100 -4.55 0.00 -1.11
C LEU A 100 -5.45 1.22 -1.15
N THR A 101 -6.15 1.42 -2.25
CA THR A 101 -7.17 2.46 -2.39
C THR A 101 -8.28 2.00 -3.33
N LYS A 102 -9.47 2.55 -3.16
CA LYS A 102 -10.65 2.13 -3.89
C LYS A 102 -10.55 2.39 -5.38
N SER A 103 -10.04 3.56 -5.76
CA SER A 103 -9.99 3.98 -7.16
C SER A 103 -8.93 5.04 -7.38
N ILE A 104 -8.56 5.25 -8.65
CA ILE A 104 -7.65 6.32 -9.06
C ILE A 104 -8.16 7.69 -8.61
N SER A 105 -9.46 7.95 -8.75
CA SER A 105 -10.08 9.22 -8.38
C SER A 105 -10.06 9.50 -6.87
N ARG A 106 -9.92 8.47 -6.06
CA ARG A 106 -9.81 8.59 -4.60
C ARG A 106 -8.38 8.84 -4.12
N PHE A 107 -7.41 8.51 -4.94
CA PHE A 107 -5.99 8.60 -4.56
C PHE A 107 -5.43 10.00 -4.73
N ALA A 108 -5.71 10.67 -5.84
CA ALA A 108 -5.18 12.00 -6.11
C ALA A 108 -6.26 12.90 -6.73
N ARG A 109 -5.99 14.21 -6.73
CA ARG A 109 -6.93 15.23 -7.20
C ARG A 109 -7.18 15.19 -8.70
N ASN A 110 -6.17 14.78 -9.45
CA ASN A 110 -6.21 14.73 -10.90
C ASN A 110 -5.25 13.64 -11.41
N THR A 111 -5.31 13.37 -12.69
CA THR A 111 -4.49 12.34 -13.34
C THR A 111 -2.99 12.64 -13.23
N LEU A 112 -2.59 13.90 -13.40
CA LEU A 112 -1.18 14.29 -13.32
C LEU A 112 -0.61 14.01 -11.92
N ASP A 113 -1.33 14.36 -10.87
CA ASP A 113 -0.91 14.07 -9.49
C ASP A 113 -0.85 12.56 -9.24
N THR A 114 -1.80 11.81 -9.74
CA THR A 114 -1.78 10.34 -9.64
C THR A 114 -0.52 9.76 -10.29
N ILE A 115 -0.20 10.19 -11.49
CA ILE A 115 1.01 9.75 -12.21
C ILE A 115 2.27 10.12 -11.41
N ASN A 116 2.37 11.35 -10.94
CA ASN A 116 3.54 11.83 -10.21
C ASN A 116 3.76 11.05 -8.90
N TYR A 117 2.70 10.87 -8.11
CA TYR A 117 2.79 10.10 -6.85
C TYR A 117 3.08 8.63 -7.09
N THR A 118 2.44 8.00 -8.04
CA THR A 118 2.67 6.58 -8.34
C THR A 118 4.08 6.32 -8.86
N ARG A 119 4.63 7.21 -9.67
CA ARG A 119 6.02 7.12 -10.15
C ARG A 119 7.02 7.31 -9.02
N MET A 120 6.79 8.30 -8.15
CA MET A 120 7.64 8.55 -6.98
C MET A 120 7.65 7.32 -6.05
N LEU A 121 6.48 6.79 -5.73
CA LEU A 121 6.34 5.61 -4.88
C LEU A 121 6.99 4.37 -5.51
N ARG A 122 6.77 4.16 -6.80
CA ARG A 122 7.37 3.05 -7.54
C ARG A 122 8.88 3.10 -7.54
N ALA A 123 9.47 4.30 -7.66
CA ALA A 123 10.92 4.49 -7.56
C ALA A 123 11.47 4.08 -6.19
N MET A 124 10.65 4.14 -5.14
CA MET A 124 10.98 3.67 -3.80
C MET A 124 10.61 2.18 -3.57
N GLY A 125 10.13 1.48 -4.59
CA GLY A 125 9.68 0.10 -4.48
C GLY A 125 8.31 -0.07 -3.83
N ILE A 126 7.51 1.01 -3.74
CA ILE A 126 6.19 0.99 -3.11
C ILE A 126 5.11 0.95 -4.20
N GLY A 127 4.23 -0.05 -4.11
CA GLY A 127 3.10 -0.21 -5.00
C GLY A 127 1.84 0.48 -4.53
N VAL A 128 0.94 0.77 -5.47
CA VAL A 128 -0.42 1.20 -5.20
C VAL A 128 -1.38 0.28 -5.96
N ILE A 129 -2.35 -0.27 -5.24
CA ILE A 129 -3.43 -1.05 -5.83
C ILE A 129 -4.68 -0.19 -5.91
N PHE A 130 -5.15 0.06 -7.13
CA PHE A 130 -6.43 0.69 -7.41
C PHE A 130 -7.46 -0.41 -7.63
N GLU A 131 -8.32 -0.64 -6.63
CA GLU A 131 -9.19 -1.80 -6.62
C GLU A 131 -10.24 -1.78 -7.74
N LYS A 132 -10.87 -0.63 -7.96
CA LYS A 132 -11.90 -0.47 -8.99
C LYS A 132 -11.36 -0.72 -10.40
N GLU A 133 -10.18 -0.22 -10.69
CA GLU A 133 -9.52 -0.35 -11.98
C GLU A 133 -8.71 -1.64 -12.10
N ASN A 134 -8.54 -2.36 -11.00
CA ASN A 134 -7.73 -3.57 -10.92
C ASN A 134 -6.29 -3.36 -11.42
N ILE A 135 -5.68 -2.28 -10.94
CA ILE A 135 -4.31 -1.91 -11.29
C ILE A 135 -3.42 -2.06 -10.07
N ASN A 136 -2.29 -2.77 -10.22
CA ASN A 136 -1.17 -2.73 -9.29
C ASN A 136 0.01 -2.07 -9.99
N THR A 137 0.46 -0.95 -9.48
CA THR A 137 1.50 -0.14 -10.13
C THR A 137 2.86 -0.82 -10.21
N LEU A 138 3.15 -1.78 -9.34
CA LEU A 138 4.40 -2.55 -9.39
C LEU A 138 4.45 -3.57 -10.52
N ASP A 139 3.28 -4.02 -11.01
CA ASP A 139 3.19 -5.00 -12.09
C ASP A 139 3.35 -4.39 -13.47
N MET A 140 3.51 -3.07 -13.56
CA MET A 140 3.57 -2.33 -14.80
C MET A 140 4.90 -1.60 -14.96
N ASP A 141 5.39 -1.50 -16.20
CA ASP A 141 6.46 -0.55 -16.51
C ASP A 141 5.94 0.90 -16.51
N SER A 142 6.86 1.86 -16.55
CA SER A 142 6.50 3.28 -16.46
C SER A 142 5.63 3.76 -17.62
N GLU A 143 5.87 3.29 -18.82
CA GLU A 143 5.08 3.68 -20.01
C GLU A 143 3.66 3.12 -19.93
N MET A 144 3.54 1.85 -19.58
CA MET A 144 2.24 1.19 -19.43
C MET A 144 1.41 1.85 -18.33
N LEU A 145 2.04 2.19 -17.21
CA LEU A 145 1.41 2.90 -16.09
C LEU A 145 0.86 4.26 -16.52
N ILE A 146 1.66 5.07 -17.23
CA ILE A 146 1.23 6.37 -17.73
C ILE A 146 0.07 6.23 -18.71
N THR A 147 0.16 5.27 -19.62
CA THR A 147 -0.88 5.01 -20.62
C THR A 147 -2.19 4.61 -19.96
N MET A 148 -2.16 3.70 -19.01
CA MET A 148 -3.37 3.23 -18.31
C MET A 148 -3.98 4.31 -17.43
N LEU A 149 -3.19 5.05 -16.67
CA LEU A 149 -3.70 6.14 -15.83
C LEU A 149 -4.30 7.26 -16.69
N GLY A 150 -3.71 7.55 -17.85
CA GLY A 150 -4.25 8.49 -18.82
C GLY A 150 -5.59 8.06 -19.41
N ALA A 151 -5.79 6.75 -19.61
CA ALA A 151 -7.05 6.22 -20.14
C ALA A 151 -8.23 6.34 -19.17
N PHE A 152 -7.97 6.43 -17.85
CA PHE A 152 -8.98 6.63 -16.81
C PHE A 152 -9.17 8.10 -16.41
N ALA A 153 -8.52 9.00 -17.13
CA ALA A 153 -8.63 10.44 -16.87
C ALA A 153 -9.99 11.01 -17.34
#